data_5786e4158d6ce613668d3d2b82967c7c
#
_entry.id   5786e4158d6ce613668d3d2b82967c7c
#
_cell.length_a   1.000
_cell.length_b   1.000
_cell.length_c   1.000
_cell.angle_alpha   90.00
_cell.angle_beta   90.00
_cell.angle_gamma   90.00
#
_symmetry.space_group_name_H-M   'P 1'
#
loop_
_entity.id
_entity.type
_entity.pdbx_description
1 polymer ?
#
loop_
_entity_poly.entity_id
_entity_poly.type
_entity_poly.pdbx_seq_one_letter_code
_entity_poly.pdbx_strand_id
1 'polypeptide(L)'
;MKKRKFKNIVYTQLWEVSREYLLSLKRKHSKLDHLTNTYTLDSYLESNNITTEEKQTLFKLRTRMIDVKSNFKSQYGQDLVCRFCPEEETQAHLLLCKELVDNIDTSDIIYEDIFKSLKKQEAISKTYTQILKNRNLKLKLLATNLSN
;
A
#
# COMPACT_ATOMS: atom_id res chain seq x y z
N MET A 1 -39.96 21.63 2.51
CA MET A 1 -38.74 21.04 3.11
C MET A 1 -37.58 22.02 2.98
N LYS A 2 -36.87 22.32 4.07
CA LYS A 2 -35.71 23.23 3.98
C LYS A 2 -34.61 22.58 3.15
N LYS A 3 -34.00 23.33 2.22
CA LYS A 3 -32.92 22.88 1.31
C LYS A 3 -31.82 22.02 2.00
N ARG A 4 -31.48 22.37 3.24
CA ARG A 4 -30.44 21.66 4.03
C ARG A 4 -30.89 20.24 4.42
N LYS A 5 -32.17 20.04 4.75
CA LYS A 5 -32.73 18.74 5.14
C LYS A 5 -32.80 17.79 3.95
N PHE A 6 -33.21 18.29 2.79
CA PHE A 6 -33.22 17.51 1.54
C PHE A 6 -31.81 17.07 1.13
N LYS A 7 -30.85 17.97 1.20
CA LYS A 7 -29.42 17.66 0.88
C LYS A 7 -28.86 16.55 1.76
N ASN A 8 -29.15 16.58 3.06
CA ASN A 8 -28.70 15.55 4.00
C ASN A 8 -29.32 14.18 3.71
N ILE A 9 -30.59 14.12 3.33
CA ILE A 9 -31.24 12.87 2.94
C ILE A 9 -30.60 12.27 1.70
N VAL A 10 -30.34 13.07 0.67
CA VAL A 10 -29.69 12.61 -0.56
C VAL A 10 -28.28 12.09 -0.26
N TYR A 11 -27.49 12.80 0.53
CA TYR A 11 -26.14 12.35 0.91
C TYR A 11 -26.18 11.04 1.69
N THR A 12 -27.12 10.87 2.62
CA THR A 12 -27.26 9.63 3.38
C THR A 12 -27.58 8.46 2.46
N GLN A 13 -28.49 8.63 1.52
CA GLN A 13 -28.84 7.58 0.55
C GLN A 13 -27.67 7.22 -0.37
N LEU A 14 -26.95 8.22 -0.90
CA LEU A 14 -25.76 7.99 -1.71
C LEU A 14 -24.68 7.26 -0.93
N TRP A 15 -24.52 7.58 0.33
CA TRP A 15 -23.59 6.93 1.23
C TRP A 15 -23.94 5.44 1.41
N GLU A 16 -25.18 5.10 1.69
CA GLU A 16 -25.62 3.71 1.88
C GLU A 16 -25.41 2.88 0.61
N VAL A 17 -25.78 3.40 -0.57
CA VAL A 17 -25.59 2.73 -1.84
C VAL A 17 -24.09 2.49 -2.12
N SER A 18 -23.26 3.51 -1.88
CA SER A 18 -21.81 3.40 -2.07
C SER A 18 -21.16 2.39 -1.12
N ARG A 19 -21.65 2.33 0.12
CA ARG A 19 -21.21 1.35 1.12
C ARG A 19 -21.54 -0.08 0.69
N GLU A 20 -22.75 -0.34 0.24
CA GLU A 20 -23.15 -1.66 -0.26
C GLU A 20 -22.33 -2.07 -1.47
N TYR A 21 -22.07 -1.14 -2.39
CA TYR A 21 -21.20 -1.38 -3.55
C TYR A 21 -19.77 -1.75 -3.12
N LEU A 22 -19.19 -1.02 -2.17
CA LEU A 22 -17.86 -1.32 -1.64
C LEU A 22 -17.81 -2.71 -0.98
N LEU A 23 -18.82 -3.08 -0.18
CA LEU A 23 -18.91 -4.41 0.41
C LEU A 23 -19.01 -5.51 -0.66
N SER A 24 -19.74 -5.25 -1.73
CA SER A 24 -19.81 -6.15 -2.89
C SER A 24 -18.45 -6.35 -3.55
N LEU A 25 -17.68 -5.25 -3.75
CA LEU A 25 -16.34 -5.32 -4.32
C LEU A 25 -15.37 -6.09 -3.41
N LYS A 26 -15.44 -5.90 -2.09
CA LYS A 26 -14.62 -6.63 -1.12
C LYS A 26 -14.83 -8.14 -1.21
N ARG A 27 -16.06 -8.60 -1.42
CA ARG A 27 -16.37 -10.02 -1.61
C ARG A 27 -15.75 -10.59 -2.87
N LYS A 28 -15.62 -9.78 -3.93
CA LYS A 28 -15.07 -10.21 -5.23
C LYS A 28 -13.55 -10.11 -5.30
N HIS A 29 -12.94 -9.19 -4.56
CA HIS A 29 -11.52 -8.85 -4.68
C HIS A 29 -10.83 -8.91 -3.32
N SER A 30 -10.06 -9.96 -3.09
CA SER A 30 -9.30 -10.14 -1.84
C SER A 30 -8.35 -8.99 -1.50
N LYS A 31 -7.88 -8.24 -2.51
CA LYS A 31 -7.04 -7.04 -2.31
C LYS A 31 -7.75 -5.94 -1.53
N LEU A 32 -9.06 -5.96 -1.49
CA LEU A 32 -9.89 -4.96 -0.82
C LEU A 32 -10.35 -5.39 0.58
N ASP A 33 -10.00 -6.60 1.02
CA ASP A 33 -10.44 -7.15 2.33
C ASP A 33 -10.04 -6.28 3.52
N HIS A 34 -8.96 -5.51 3.36
CA HIS A 34 -8.41 -4.66 4.42
C HIS A 34 -9.07 -3.29 4.51
N LEU A 35 -9.91 -2.92 3.57
CA LEU A 35 -10.63 -1.66 3.63
C LEU A 35 -11.68 -1.72 4.75
N THR A 36 -11.72 -0.69 5.57
CA THR A 36 -12.73 -0.57 6.62
C THR A 36 -14.11 -0.37 6.03
N ASN A 37 -15.15 -0.88 6.72
CA ASN A 37 -16.54 -0.71 6.29
C ASN A 37 -17.10 0.68 6.58
N THR A 38 -16.28 1.58 7.10
CA THR A 38 -16.65 2.96 7.42
C THR A 38 -16.09 3.90 6.36
N TYR A 39 -16.88 4.88 5.95
CA TYR A 39 -16.49 5.93 5.02
C TYR A 39 -15.81 7.11 5.72
N THR A 40 -15.11 6.86 6.78
CA THR A 40 -14.23 7.85 7.39
C THR A 40 -12.88 7.80 6.69
N LEU A 41 -12.26 8.93 6.48
CA LEU A 41 -10.88 8.98 6.04
C LEU A 41 -10.01 8.24 7.06
N ASP A 42 -9.17 7.36 6.58
CA ASP A 42 -8.16 6.74 7.43
C ASP A 42 -7.26 7.82 8.02
N SER A 43 -6.95 7.70 9.30
CA SER A 43 -6.22 8.73 10.05
C SER A 43 -4.85 9.07 9.46
N TYR A 44 -4.18 8.13 8.79
CA TYR A 44 -2.92 8.41 8.13
C TYR A 44 -3.04 9.41 6.97
N LEU A 45 -4.19 9.47 6.31
CA LEU A 45 -4.43 10.44 5.22
C LEU A 45 -4.48 11.88 5.72
N GLU A 46 -4.87 12.08 6.97
CA GLU A 46 -4.95 13.39 7.62
C GLU A 46 -3.68 13.73 8.40
N SER A 47 -2.74 12.81 8.53
CA SER A 47 -1.51 13.02 9.30
C SER A 47 -0.62 14.09 8.69
N ASN A 48 -0.06 14.95 9.53
CA ASN A 48 0.97 15.92 9.16
C ASN A 48 2.40 15.40 9.41
N ASN A 49 2.54 14.19 9.96
CA ASN A 49 3.84 13.59 10.29
C ASN A 49 4.47 12.84 9.13
N ILE A 50 3.72 12.60 8.06
CA ILE A 50 4.16 11.90 6.86
C ILE A 50 3.86 12.71 5.61
N THR A 51 4.70 12.53 4.61
CA THR A 51 4.58 13.22 3.32
C THR A 51 3.45 12.62 2.48
N THR A 52 3.04 13.32 1.44
CA THR A 52 2.07 12.81 0.45
C THR A 52 2.57 11.51 -0.19
N GLU A 53 3.86 11.42 -0.52
CA GLU A 53 4.47 10.22 -1.08
C GLU A 53 4.36 9.03 -0.11
N GLU A 54 4.63 9.27 1.18
CA GLU A 54 4.51 8.24 2.22
C GLU A 54 3.05 7.79 2.42
N LYS A 55 2.09 8.71 2.35
CA LYS A 55 0.65 8.38 2.35
C LYS A 55 0.27 7.49 1.15
N GLN A 56 0.76 7.83 -0.03
CA GLN A 56 0.52 7.04 -1.24
C GLN A 56 1.13 5.64 -1.11
N THR A 57 2.33 5.54 -0.55
CA THR A 57 2.99 4.26 -0.29
C THR A 57 2.15 3.39 0.65
N LEU A 58 1.67 3.95 1.76
CA LEU A 58 0.83 3.21 2.69
C LEU A 58 -0.49 2.77 2.07
N PHE A 59 -1.11 3.65 1.27
CA PHE A 59 -2.32 3.29 0.52
C PHE A 59 -2.06 2.08 -0.41
N LYS A 60 -0.98 2.13 -1.17
CA LYS A 60 -0.60 1.03 -2.07
C LYS A 60 -0.29 -0.26 -1.32
N LEU A 61 0.37 -0.18 -0.16
CA LEU A 61 0.61 -1.36 0.69
C LEU A 61 -0.70 -2.01 1.14
N ARG A 62 -1.64 -1.20 1.63
CA ARG A 62 -2.92 -1.69 2.15
C ARG A 62 -3.83 -2.26 1.06
N THR A 63 -3.71 -1.77 -0.17
CA THR A 63 -4.49 -2.23 -1.32
C THR A 63 -3.75 -3.25 -2.19
N ARG A 64 -2.55 -3.68 -1.80
CA ARG A 64 -1.68 -4.58 -2.57
C ARG A 64 -1.39 -4.07 -3.99
N MET A 65 -1.10 -2.77 -4.08
CA MET A 65 -0.79 -2.10 -5.36
C MET A 65 0.68 -1.71 -5.50
N ILE A 66 1.52 -2.12 -4.55
CA ILE A 66 2.98 -1.98 -4.72
C ILE A 66 3.43 -2.86 -5.89
N ASP A 67 4.33 -2.35 -6.70
CA ASP A 67 4.91 -3.09 -7.82
C ASP A 67 5.87 -4.18 -7.30
N VAL A 68 5.28 -5.29 -6.92
CA VAL A 68 5.96 -6.55 -6.62
C VAL A 68 5.31 -7.67 -7.43
N LYS A 69 6.08 -8.65 -7.83
CA LYS A 69 5.60 -9.71 -8.73
C LYS A 69 4.39 -10.46 -8.19
N SER A 70 4.34 -10.71 -6.88
CA SER A 70 3.19 -11.39 -6.26
C SER A 70 1.88 -10.63 -6.34
N ASN A 71 1.91 -9.30 -6.47
CA ASN A 71 0.71 -8.48 -6.63
C ASN A 71 0.17 -8.49 -8.06
N PHE A 72 0.99 -8.84 -9.04
CA PHE A 72 0.68 -8.80 -10.47
C PHE A 72 0.99 -10.12 -11.16
N LYS A 73 0.51 -11.22 -10.58
CA LYS A 73 0.77 -12.59 -11.09
C LYS A 73 0.35 -12.78 -12.54
N SER A 74 -0.71 -12.13 -12.97
CA SER A 74 -1.15 -12.20 -14.37
C SER A 74 -0.13 -11.63 -15.36
N GLN A 75 0.68 -10.67 -14.94
CA GLN A 75 1.73 -10.04 -15.72
C GLN A 75 3.03 -10.86 -15.72
N TYR A 76 3.39 -11.43 -14.56
CA TYR A 76 4.68 -12.13 -14.39
C TYR A 76 4.60 -13.64 -14.54
N GLY A 77 3.38 -14.21 -14.60
CA GLY A 77 3.18 -15.65 -14.74
C GLY A 77 3.71 -16.43 -13.54
N GLN A 78 4.59 -17.38 -13.78
CA GLN A 78 5.20 -18.20 -12.72
C GLN A 78 6.53 -17.62 -12.18
N ASP A 79 7.06 -16.57 -12.81
CA ASP A 79 8.28 -15.91 -12.35
C ASP A 79 7.95 -14.89 -11.26
N LEU A 80 7.87 -15.37 -10.03
CA LEU A 80 7.58 -14.55 -8.84
C LEU A 80 8.83 -14.26 -8.00
N VAL A 81 10.00 -14.65 -8.48
CA VAL A 81 11.26 -14.49 -7.76
C VAL A 81 11.68 -13.03 -7.69
N CYS A 82 12.18 -12.61 -6.54
CA CYS A 82 12.70 -11.26 -6.32
C CYS A 82 13.80 -10.91 -7.33
N ARG A 83 13.85 -9.66 -7.74
CA ARG A 83 14.83 -9.15 -8.70
C ARG A 83 16.27 -9.12 -8.15
N PHE A 84 16.44 -9.26 -6.84
CA PHE A 84 17.71 -9.09 -6.13
C PHE A 84 18.14 -10.31 -5.30
N CYS A 85 17.27 -11.29 -5.09
CA CYS A 85 17.54 -12.48 -4.29
C CYS A 85 16.68 -13.65 -4.75
N PRO A 86 16.93 -14.89 -4.32
CA PRO A 86 16.17 -16.07 -4.77
C PRO A 86 14.79 -16.26 -4.13
N GLU A 87 14.36 -15.37 -3.24
CA GLU A 87 13.08 -15.46 -2.56
C GLU A 87 11.92 -14.93 -3.40
N GLU A 88 10.69 -15.29 -3.05
CA GLU A 88 9.49 -14.74 -3.71
C GLU A 88 9.36 -13.24 -3.45
N GLU A 89 9.08 -12.45 -4.49
CA GLU A 89 8.91 -11.01 -4.40
C GLU A 89 7.49 -10.66 -3.92
N THR A 90 7.31 -10.57 -2.61
CA THR A 90 6.08 -10.11 -1.94
C THR A 90 6.28 -8.73 -1.31
N GLN A 91 5.20 -8.08 -0.94
CA GLN A 91 5.31 -6.82 -0.18
C GLN A 91 6.08 -7.03 1.13
N ALA A 92 5.76 -8.09 1.88
CA ALA A 92 6.44 -8.42 3.13
C ALA A 92 7.94 -8.71 2.92
N HIS A 93 8.28 -9.37 1.81
CA HIS A 93 9.67 -9.68 1.46
C HIS A 93 10.54 -8.43 1.32
N LEU A 94 9.99 -7.31 0.83
CA LEU A 94 10.75 -6.07 0.67
C LEU A 94 11.39 -5.58 1.98
N LEU A 95 10.76 -5.84 3.12
CA LEU A 95 11.35 -5.53 4.45
C LEU A 95 12.50 -6.47 4.82
N LEU A 96 12.55 -7.66 4.25
CA LEU A 96 13.49 -8.71 4.61
C LEU A 96 14.63 -8.86 3.59
N CYS A 97 14.48 -8.26 2.41
CA CYS A 97 15.48 -8.36 1.35
C CYS A 97 16.72 -7.54 1.70
N LYS A 98 17.81 -8.21 2.03
CA LYS A 98 19.07 -7.58 2.44
C LYS A 98 19.60 -6.58 1.43
N GLU A 99 19.40 -6.83 0.14
CA GLU A 99 19.82 -5.94 -0.93
C GLU A 99 19.06 -4.61 -0.95
N LEU A 100 17.84 -4.59 -0.41
CA LEU A 100 16.97 -3.40 -0.44
C LEU A 100 16.98 -2.62 0.87
N VAL A 101 17.20 -3.30 2.00
CA VAL A 101 17.18 -2.68 3.34
C VAL A 101 18.56 -2.25 3.81
N ASP A 102 19.55 -2.34 2.96
CA ASP A 102 20.91 -1.87 3.27
C ASP A 102 20.85 -0.39 3.71
N ASN A 103 21.43 -0.09 4.87
CA ASN A 103 21.41 1.22 5.52
C ASN A 103 20.01 1.70 5.98
N ILE A 104 19.02 0.81 6.06
CA ILE A 104 17.69 1.12 6.60
C ILE A 104 17.48 0.30 7.87
N ASP A 105 17.14 0.97 8.98
CA ASP A 105 16.77 0.29 10.21
C ASP A 105 15.33 -0.23 10.12
N THR A 106 15.19 -1.55 10.05
CA THR A 106 13.90 -2.24 9.99
C THR A 106 13.60 -3.04 11.25
N SER A 107 14.42 -2.92 12.29
CA SER A 107 14.35 -3.76 13.50
C SER A 107 13.01 -3.69 14.24
N ASP A 108 12.38 -2.51 14.25
CA ASP A 108 11.12 -2.28 14.95
C ASP A 108 9.90 -2.30 14.02
N ILE A 109 10.09 -2.68 12.75
CA ILE A 109 9.04 -2.65 11.73
C ILE A 109 8.59 -4.07 11.41
N ILE A 110 7.29 -4.31 11.52
CA ILE A 110 6.62 -5.55 11.14
C ILE A 110 5.65 -5.24 10.01
N TYR A 111 5.56 -6.10 9.01
CA TYR A 111 4.70 -5.87 7.83
C TYR A 111 3.24 -5.56 8.23
N GLU A 112 2.70 -6.26 9.23
CA GLU A 112 1.34 -6.08 9.72
C GLU A 112 1.09 -4.70 10.34
N ASP A 113 2.12 -3.90 10.58
CA ASP A 113 2.00 -2.53 11.09
C ASP A 113 1.19 -1.61 10.16
N ILE A 114 1.03 -1.97 8.90
CA ILE A 114 0.16 -1.25 7.95
C ILE A 114 -1.31 -1.20 8.41
N PHE A 115 -1.71 -2.09 9.33
CA PHE A 115 -3.07 -2.17 9.88
C PHE A 115 -3.14 -1.84 11.38
N LYS A 116 -2.05 -1.42 11.98
CA LYS A 116 -1.96 -1.14 13.42
C LYS A 116 -2.24 0.33 13.73
N SER A 117 -1.71 0.83 14.84
CA SER A 117 -1.88 2.23 15.25
C SER A 117 -1.33 3.22 14.23
N LEU A 118 -1.83 4.46 14.26
CA LEU A 118 -1.34 5.53 13.39
C LEU A 118 0.18 5.70 13.46
N LYS A 119 0.76 5.66 14.65
CA LYS A 119 2.21 5.79 14.84
C LYS A 119 2.99 4.69 14.10
N LYS A 120 2.51 3.44 14.15
CA LYS A 120 3.11 2.31 13.43
C LYS A 120 2.92 2.44 11.92
N GLN A 121 1.75 2.87 11.47
CA GLN A 121 1.48 3.14 10.06
C GLN A 121 2.39 4.23 9.50
N GLU A 122 2.62 5.30 10.25
CA GLU A 122 3.55 6.37 9.86
C GLU A 122 4.98 5.85 9.75
N ALA A 123 5.43 5.05 10.71
CA ALA A 123 6.77 4.47 10.70
C ALA A 123 7.00 3.53 9.51
N ILE A 124 6.07 2.61 9.25
CA ILE A 124 6.19 1.67 8.14
C ILE A 124 6.10 2.36 6.78
N SER A 125 5.28 3.40 6.65
CA SER A 125 5.17 4.16 5.40
C SER A 125 6.49 4.85 5.03
N LYS A 126 7.18 5.43 6.00
CA LYS A 126 8.52 6.02 5.82
C LYS A 126 9.54 4.98 5.39
N THR A 127 9.55 3.84 6.07
CA THR A 127 10.48 2.74 5.78
C THR A 127 10.27 2.18 4.37
N TYR A 128 9.03 1.87 3.99
CA TYR A 128 8.74 1.38 2.64
C TYR A 128 9.04 2.40 1.55
N THR A 129 8.76 3.66 1.78
CA THR A 129 9.09 4.72 0.82
C THR A 129 10.59 4.76 0.56
N GLN A 130 11.41 4.61 1.59
CA GLN A 130 12.86 4.55 1.47
C GLN A 130 13.31 3.27 0.74
N ILE A 131 12.73 2.11 1.07
CA ILE A 131 13.02 0.84 0.39
C ILE A 131 12.72 0.92 -1.11
N LEU A 132 11.57 1.49 -1.46
CA LEU A 132 11.17 1.64 -2.86
C LEU A 132 12.10 2.60 -3.64
N LYS A 133 12.57 3.65 -3.00
CA LYS A 133 13.59 4.55 -3.60
C LYS A 133 14.90 3.79 -3.85
N ASN A 134 15.37 3.02 -2.88
CA ASN A 134 16.57 2.20 -3.03
C ASN A 134 16.40 1.18 -4.16
N ARG A 135 15.27 0.51 -4.23
CA ARG A 135 14.96 -0.44 -5.29
C ARG A 135 15.01 0.22 -6.67
N ASN A 136 14.38 1.37 -6.82
CA ASN A 136 14.35 2.09 -8.08
C ASN A 136 15.76 2.51 -8.54
N LEU A 137 16.60 2.95 -7.62
CA LEU A 137 18.00 3.27 -7.91
C LEU A 137 18.79 2.04 -8.36
N LYS A 138 18.63 0.92 -7.67
CA LYS A 138 19.32 -0.35 -8.04
C LYS A 138 18.84 -0.87 -9.39
N LEU A 139 17.55 -0.81 -9.69
CA LEU A 139 17.02 -1.21 -11.00
C LEU A 139 17.55 -0.32 -12.12
N LYS A 140 17.69 0.98 -11.91
CA LYS A 140 18.31 1.89 -12.89
C LYS A 140 19.77 1.55 -13.13
N LEU A 141 20.53 1.25 -12.08
CA LEU A 141 21.93 0.83 -12.20
C LEU A 141 22.09 -0.48 -12.98
N LEU A 142 21.21 -1.47 -12.72
CA LEU A 142 21.19 -2.72 -13.47
C LEU A 142 20.88 -2.48 -14.95
N ALA A 143 19.90 -1.66 -15.27
CA ALA A 143 19.55 -1.32 -16.65
C ALA A 143 20.72 -0.60 -17.36
N THR A 144 21.43 0.30 -16.69
CA THR A 144 22.60 1.00 -17.24
C THR A 144 23.76 0.03 -17.52
N ASN A 145 24.01 -0.93 -16.63
CA ASN A 145 25.06 -1.94 -16.81
C ASN A 145 24.77 -2.92 -17.97
N LEU A 146 23.49 -3.19 -18.23
CA LEU A 146 23.07 -4.06 -19.35
C LEU A 146 23.15 -3.36 -20.72
N SER A 147 23.13 -2.03 -20.76
CA SER A 147 23.21 -1.24 -22.00
C SER A 147 24.65 -0.90 -22.41
N ASN A 148 25.62 -1.27 -21.60
CA ASN A 148 27.05 -1.21 -21.90
C ASN A 148 27.56 -2.62 -22.23
#